data_2d620ab55efc4ed8ac95a05e557d8e49
#
_entry.id   2d620ab55efc4ed8ac95a05e557d8e49
#
_cell.length_a   1.000
_cell.length_b   1.000
_cell.length_c   1.000
_cell.angle_alpha   90.00
_cell.angle_beta   90.00
_cell.angle_gamma   90.00
#
_symmetry.space_group_name_H-M   'P 1'
#
loop_
_entity.id
_entity.type
_entity.pdbx_description
1 polymer ?
#
loop_
_entity_poly.entity_id
_entity_poly.type
_entity_poly.pdbx_seq_one_letter_code
_entity_poly.pdbx_strand_id
1 'polypeptide(L)'
;TTDREAVGALITMPEFVDVIVPRGGKSLIERISKDARVPVIKHLDGNCHVYIDDEADPAKVVPIVDNAKTQRYGTCNTAESLLVARTVADIYLPEIGRTLAAKGVEMRCCADALALLRDAGISTDKLVPATEADWREEYLAPIIAVKLVDGLDEAIAHINTFSSGHTEAIVTENYSHAMRFLREVDSSSVMVNA
;
A
#
# COMPACT_ATOMS: atom_id res chain seq x y z
N THR A 1 -15.44 -29.46 2.19
CA THR A 1 -14.21 -30.28 2.17
C THR A 1 -12.98 -29.39 2.31
N THR A 2 -11.94 -29.91 2.91
CA THR A 2 -10.60 -29.30 2.99
C THR A 2 -9.65 -29.90 1.93
N ASP A 3 -10.17 -30.76 1.09
CA ASP A 3 -9.41 -31.44 0.03
C ASP A 3 -9.04 -30.46 -1.08
N ARG A 4 -7.75 -30.37 -1.37
CA ARG A 4 -7.22 -29.51 -2.43
C ARG A 4 -7.50 -30.02 -3.84
N GLU A 5 -7.78 -31.33 -4.00
CA GLU A 5 -8.18 -31.92 -5.28
C GLU A 5 -9.59 -31.47 -5.66
N ALA A 6 -10.48 -31.33 -4.67
CA ALA A 6 -11.82 -30.81 -4.89
C ALA A 6 -11.83 -29.38 -5.46
N VAL A 7 -10.87 -28.54 -5.08
CA VAL A 7 -10.70 -27.21 -5.67
C VAL A 7 -10.38 -27.33 -7.16
N GLY A 8 -9.46 -28.25 -7.53
CA GLY A 8 -9.10 -28.51 -8.93
C GLY A 8 -10.29 -28.97 -9.78
N ALA A 9 -11.18 -29.76 -9.20
CA ALA A 9 -12.41 -30.19 -9.89
C ALA A 9 -13.38 -29.01 -10.09
N LEU A 10 -13.68 -28.26 -9.02
CA LEU A 10 -14.63 -27.13 -9.05
C LEU A 10 -14.28 -26.06 -10.07
N ILE A 11 -12.99 -25.69 -10.17
CA ILE A 11 -12.54 -24.63 -11.08
C ILE A 11 -12.64 -24.99 -12.57
N THR A 12 -12.93 -26.25 -12.86
CA THR A 12 -13.06 -26.79 -14.24
C THR A 12 -14.46 -27.20 -14.61
N MET A 13 -15.48 -26.84 -13.80
CA MET A 13 -16.90 -27.23 -13.99
C MET A 13 -17.77 -26.02 -14.37
N PRO A 14 -17.67 -25.46 -15.59
CA PRO A 14 -18.49 -24.33 -16.02
C PRO A 14 -19.99 -24.62 -16.07
N GLU A 15 -20.39 -25.88 -16.11
CA GLU A 15 -21.79 -26.34 -16.07
C GLU A 15 -22.43 -26.17 -14.68
N PHE A 16 -21.65 -26.02 -13.61
CA PHE A 16 -22.12 -25.89 -12.23
C PHE A 16 -21.63 -24.62 -11.50
N VAL A 17 -20.61 -23.94 -12.05
CA VAL A 17 -19.97 -22.80 -11.42
C VAL A 17 -19.86 -21.66 -12.43
N ASP A 18 -20.54 -20.55 -12.14
CA ASP A 18 -20.56 -19.37 -13.02
C ASP A 18 -19.32 -18.47 -12.82
N VAL A 19 -18.88 -18.31 -11.56
CA VAL A 19 -17.75 -17.45 -11.20
C VAL A 19 -17.07 -17.92 -9.94
N ILE A 20 -15.76 -17.72 -9.84
CA ILE A 20 -14.96 -18.04 -8.66
C ILE A 20 -14.34 -16.75 -8.10
N VAL A 21 -14.52 -16.55 -6.80
CA VAL A 21 -13.81 -15.51 -6.01
C VAL A 21 -12.88 -16.22 -5.04
N PRO A 22 -11.61 -16.45 -5.39
CA PRO A 22 -10.70 -17.20 -4.56
C PRO A 22 -10.30 -16.42 -3.30
N ARG A 23 -10.18 -17.15 -2.19
CA ARG A 23 -9.64 -16.63 -0.94
C ARG A 23 -8.54 -17.58 -0.45
N GLY A 24 -7.36 -17.03 -0.18
CA GLY A 24 -6.20 -17.81 0.28
C GLY A 24 -4.88 -17.16 -0.10
N GLY A 25 -3.79 -17.86 0.14
CA GLY A 25 -2.45 -17.36 -0.19
C GLY A 25 -2.19 -17.29 -1.70
N LYS A 26 -1.19 -16.49 -2.09
CA LYS A 26 -0.80 -16.18 -3.48
C LYS A 26 -0.69 -17.44 -4.37
N SER A 27 -0.06 -18.51 -3.87
CA SER A 27 0.11 -19.76 -4.62
C SER A 27 -1.21 -20.44 -5.01
N LEU A 28 -2.23 -20.37 -4.15
CA LEU A 28 -3.56 -20.91 -4.46
C LEU A 28 -4.24 -20.05 -5.52
N ILE A 29 -4.18 -18.76 -5.42
CA ILE A 29 -4.81 -17.83 -6.37
C ILE A 29 -4.14 -17.94 -7.74
N GLU A 30 -2.80 -18.04 -7.78
CA GLU A 30 -2.05 -18.28 -9.03
C GLU A 30 -2.45 -19.59 -9.70
N ARG A 31 -2.53 -20.68 -8.92
CA ARG A 31 -3.00 -21.99 -9.42
C ARG A 31 -4.40 -21.89 -10.02
N ILE A 32 -5.35 -21.30 -9.28
CA ILE A 32 -6.72 -21.12 -9.75
C ILE A 32 -6.75 -20.28 -11.04
N SER A 33 -5.98 -19.19 -11.08
CA SER A 33 -5.90 -18.31 -12.25
C SER A 33 -5.38 -19.00 -13.49
N LYS A 34 -4.47 -19.96 -13.32
CA LYS A 34 -3.87 -20.71 -14.43
C LYS A 34 -4.78 -21.86 -14.93
N ASP A 35 -5.42 -22.55 -14.01
CA ASP A 35 -6.06 -23.83 -14.28
C ASP A 35 -7.59 -23.71 -14.45
N ALA A 36 -8.20 -22.57 -14.04
CA ALA A 36 -9.65 -22.40 -14.10
C ALA A 36 -10.16 -22.32 -15.54
N ARG A 37 -11.30 -22.97 -15.77
CA ARG A 37 -12.13 -22.85 -16.97
C ARG A 37 -13.40 -22.03 -16.74
N VAL A 38 -13.53 -21.48 -15.55
CA VAL A 38 -14.62 -20.63 -15.06
C VAL A 38 -14.05 -19.21 -14.85
N PRO A 39 -14.82 -18.15 -15.10
CA PRO A 39 -14.39 -16.77 -14.78
C PRO A 39 -13.92 -16.63 -13.34
N VAL A 40 -12.79 -15.97 -13.14
CA VAL A 40 -12.18 -15.78 -11.81
C VAL A 40 -12.06 -14.29 -11.51
N ILE A 41 -12.70 -13.85 -10.43
CA ILE A 41 -12.50 -12.51 -9.87
C ILE A 41 -11.44 -12.66 -8.77
N LYS A 42 -10.21 -12.29 -9.09
CA LYS A 42 -9.06 -12.50 -8.22
C LYS A 42 -8.40 -11.19 -7.80
N HIS A 43 -7.75 -11.25 -6.64
CA HIS A 43 -6.74 -10.31 -6.21
C HIS A 43 -5.51 -11.10 -5.73
N LEU A 44 -4.30 -10.69 -6.12
CA LEU A 44 -3.07 -11.45 -5.82
C LEU A 44 -2.37 -10.94 -4.58
N ASP A 45 -2.17 -9.63 -4.48
CA ASP A 45 -1.43 -8.94 -3.43
C ASP A 45 -1.99 -7.54 -3.15
N GLY A 46 -1.66 -6.98 -2.00
CA GLY A 46 -2.16 -5.69 -1.52
C GLY A 46 -1.01 -4.71 -1.27
N ASN A 47 -0.23 -4.32 -2.29
CA ASN A 47 0.71 -3.20 -2.16
C ASN A 47 -0.04 -1.87 -2.21
N CYS A 48 -0.54 -1.45 -1.05
CA CYS A 48 -1.38 -0.27 -0.88
C CYS A 48 -0.56 0.96 -0.50
N HIS A 49 -0.95 2.13 -1.01
CA HIS A 49 -0.24 3.39 -0.77
C HIS A 49 -1.08 4.38 0.03
N VAL A 50 -0.39 5.16 0.86
CA VAL A 50 -0.91 6.40 1.43
C VAL A 50 -0.04 7.55 0.93
N TYR A 51 -0.64 8.53 0.28
CA TYR A 51 0.03 9.74 -0.16
C TYR A 51 -0.34 10.93 0.73
N ILE A 52 0.67 11.59 1.29
CA ILE A 52 0.53 12.83 2.05
C ILE A 52 0.81 14.00 1.11
N ASP A 53 -0.23 14.73 0.79
CA ASP A 53 -0.20 15.88 -0.09
C ASP A 53 0.35 17.14 0.62
N ASP A 54 0.75 18.15 -0.15
CA ASP A 54 1.28 19.41 0.37
C ASP A 54 0.23 20.26 1.12
N GLU A 55 -1.07 20.02 0.84
CA GLU A 55 -2.18 20.66 1.56
C GLU A 55 -2.89 19.67 2.52
N ALA A 56 -2.15 18.76 3.14
CA ALA A 56 -2.70 17.83 4.12
C ALA A 56 -3.00 18.53 5.46
N ASP A 57 -4.09 18.12 6.13
CA ASP A 57 -4.40 18.55 7.49
C ASP A 57 -3.45 17.85 8.49
N PRO A 58 -2.62 18.61 9.25
CA PRO A 58 -1.72 18.04 10.24
C PRO A 58 -2.40 17.13 11.26
N ALA A 59 -3.66 17.41 11.62
CA ALA A 59 -4.40 16.61 12.58
C ALA A 59 -4.78 15.22 12.05
N LYS A 60 -4.78 15.03 10.73
CA LYS A 60 -5.17 13.78 10.07
C LYS A 60 -3.97 12.92 9.68
N VAL A 61 -2.83 13.52 9.36
CA VAL A 61 -1.67 12.83 8.76
C VAL A 61 -1.20 11.66 9.59
N VAL A 62 -0.78 11.90 10.83
CA VAL A 62 -0.21 10.85 11.68
C VAL A 62 -1.24 9.77 12.04
N PRO A 63 -2.47 10.12 12.48
CA PRO A 63 -3.49 9.10 12.78
C PRO A 63 -3.83 8.20 11.59
N ILE A 64 -3.94 8.75 10.37
CA ILE A 64 -4.24 7.95 9.16
C ILE A 64 -3.10 7.00 8.85
N VAL A 65 -1.85 7.50 8.78
CA VAL A 65 -0.69 6.65 8.45
C VAL A 65 -0.49 5.58 9.52
N ASP A 66 -0.60 5.94 10.79
CA ASP A 66 -0.48 5.01 11.90
C ASP A 66 -1.55 3.89 11.80
N ASN A 67 -2.81 4.25 11.65
CA ASN A 67 -3.89 3.28 11.52
C ASN A 67 -3.71 2.41 10.27
N ALA A 68 -3.45 3.01 9.11
CA ALA A 68 -3.31 2.32 7.84
C ALA A 68 -2.20 1.25 7.88
N LYS A 69 -1.10 1.49 8.62
CA LYS A 69 -0.01 0.51 8.74
C LYS A 69 -0.16 -0.41 9.94
N THR A 70 -0.48 0.12 11.13
CA THR A 70 -0.24 -0.61 12.38
C THR A 70 -1.47 -1.26 12.98
N GLN A 71 -2.67 -0.97 12.50
CA GLN A 71 -3.88 -1.60 12.99
C GLN A 71 -3.85 -3.12 12.81
N ARG A 72 -3.35 -3.59 11.64
CA ARG A 72 -3.20 -5.01 11.35
C ARG A 72 -2.27 -5.24 10.15
N TYR A 73 -1.12 -5.86 10.34
CA TYR A 73 -0.10 -6.01 9.28
C TYR A 73 -0.47 -6.99 8.16
N GLY A 74 -1.27 -8.01 8.44
CA GLY A 74 -1.54 -9.11 7.50
C GLY A 74 -2.84 -8.96 6.70
N THR A 75 -3.38 -7.76 6.54
CA THR A 75 -4.57 -7.52 5.70
C THR A 75 -4.18 -6.92 4.37
N CYS A 76 -4.91 -7.31 3.32
CA CYS A 76 -4.63 -6.90 1.93
C CYS A 76 -4.78 -5.39 1.67
N ASN A 77 -5.39 -4.64 2.58
CA ASN A 77 -5.51 -3.17 2.52
C ASN A 77 -4.60 -2.44 3.52
N THR A 78 -3.67 -3.13 4.14
CA THR A 78 -2.62 -2.50 4.96
C THR A 78 -1.73 -1.64 4.08
N ALA A 79 -1.38 -0.43 4.54
CA ALA A 79 -0.42 0.39 3.82
C ALA A 79 0.97 -0.29 3.79
N GLU A 80 1.50 -0.49 2.60
CA GLU A 80 2.84 -1.02 2.38
C GLU A 80 3.80 0.05 1.87
N SER A 81 3.26 1.14 1.30
CA SER A 81 4.02 2.28 0.80
C SER A 81 3.45 3.61 1.30
N LEU A 82 4.33 4.48 1.79
CA LEU A 82 4.04 5.85 2.18
C LEU A 82 4.75 6.81 1.21
N LEU A 83 3.97 7.62 0.52
CA LEU A 83 4.47 8.72 -0.30
C LEU A 83 4.23 10.04 0.43
N VAL A 84 5.22 10.92 0.44
CA VAL A 84 5.09 12.23 1.09
C VAL A 84 5.55 13.31 0.11
N ALA A 85 4.72 14.35 -0.08
CA ALA A 85 5.11 15.50 -0.87
C ALA A 85 6.36 16.15 -0.26
N ARG A 86 7.39 16.38 -1.09
CA ARG A 86 8.70 16.90 -0.68
C ARG A 86 8.60 18.20 0.10
N THR A 87 7.66 19.06 -0.28
CA THR A 87 7.43 20.38 0.31
C THR A 87 6.99 20.37 1.77
N VAL A 88 6.46 19.24 2.24
CA VAL A 88 5.96 19.06 3.62
C VAL A 88 6.63 17.91 4.37
N ALA A 89 7.64 17.32 3.75
CA ALA A 89 8.31 16.14 4.30
C ALA A 89 9.01 16.41 5.64
N ASP A 90 9.64 17.57 5.78
CA ASP A 90 10.31 18.01 7.01
C ASP A 90 9.32 18.28 8.17
N ILE A 91 8.06 18.56 7.84
CA ILE A 91 7.00 18.80 8.82
C ILE A 91 6.43 17.46 9.32
N TYR A 92 6.05 16.56 8.41
CA TYR A 92 5.27 15.39 8.76
C TYR A 92 6.11 14.12 9.00
N LEU A 93 7.15 13.90 8.20
CA LEU A 93 7.89 12.65 8.23
C LEU A 93 8.59 12.37 9.57
N PRO A 94 9.15 13.37 10.31
CA PRO A 94 9.72 13.13 11.63
C PRO A 94 8.74 12.55 12.65
N GLU A 95 7.50 13.05 12.67
CA GLU A 95 6.48 12.57 13.62
C GLU A 95 5.93 11.20 13.21
N ILE A 96 5.67 11.01 11.92
CA ILE A 96 5.32 9.69 11.36
C ILE A 96 6.40 8.68 11.71
N GLY A 97 7.67 9.02 11.46
CA GLY A 97 8.81 8.13 11.73
C GLY A 97 8.92 7.75 13.20
N ARG A 98 8.75 8.70 14.13
CA ARG A 98 8.71 8.39 15.58
C ARG A 98 7.57 7.45 15.95
N THR A 99 6.38 7.71 15.42
CA THR A 99 5.19 6.89 15.70
C THR A 99 5.36 5.47 15.20
N LEU A 100 5.82 5.28 13.97
CA LEU A 100 6.04 3.98 13.37
C LEU A 100 7.20 3.21 14.06
N ALA A 101 8.32 3.89 14.33
CA ALA A 101 9.47 3.29 15.02
C ALA A 101 9.12 2.83 16.44
N ALA A 102 8.31 3.60 17.19
CA ALA A 102 7.84 3.23 18.52
C ALA A 102 7.00 1.94 18.52
N LYS A 103 6.35 1.62 17.40
CA LYS A 103 5.60 0.37 17.18
C LYS A 103 6.42 -0.74 16.53
N GLY A 104 7.72 -0.53 16.36
CA GLY A 104 8.64 -1.53 15.81
C GLY A 104 8.63 -1.63 14.29
N VAL A 105 7.98 -0.71 13.58
CA VAL A 105 7.93 -0.72 12.12
C VAL A 105 9.28 -0.34 11.52
N GLU A 106 9.81 -1.17 10.65
CA GLU A 106 10.97 -0.88 9.80
C GLU A 106 10.53 0.00 8.62
N MET A 107 11.28 1.06 8.34
CA MET A 107 11.01 1.96 7.22
C MET A 107 12.09 1.80 6.15
N ARG A 108 11.71 1.35 4.96
CA ARG A 108 12.57 1.25 3.78
C ARG A 108 12.44 2.50 2.96
N CYS A 109 13.47 3.35 3.03
CA CYS A 109 13.38 4.75 2.64
C CYS A 109 14.17 5.05 1.37
N CYS A 110 13.62 5.90 0.48
CA CYS A 110 14.43 6.56 -0.53
C CYS A 110 15.53 7.41 0.15
N ALA A 111 16.57 7.80 -0.60
CA ALA A 111 17.75 8.48 -0.04
C ALA A 111 17.39 9.72 0.78
N ASP A 112 16.51 10.57 0.25
CA ASP A 112 16.12 11.83 0.90
C ASP A 112 15.28 11.62 2.17
N ALA A 113 14.31 10.67 2.13
CA ALA A 113 13.54 10.30 3.30
C ALA A 113 14.42 9.69 4.41
N LEU A 114 15.40 8.87 4.01
CA LEU A 114 16.36 8.25 4.92
C LEU A 114 17.21 9.30 5.64
N ALA A 115 17.71 10.30 4.90
CA ALA A 115 18.49 11.39 5.46
C ALA A 115 17.65 12.20 6.47
N LEU A 116 16.45 12.60 6.07
CA LEU A 116 15.54 13.38 6.92
C LEU A 116 15.16 12.64 8.21
N LEU A 117 14.85 11.34 8.14
CA LEU A 117 14.52 10.55 9.33
C LEU A 117 15.72 10.34 10.26
N ARG A 118 16.92 10.18 9.72
CA ARG A 118 18.16 10.13 10.52
C ARG A 118 18.42 11.44 11.24
N ASP A 119 18.28 12.55 10.55
CA ASP A 119 18.45 13.89 11.12
C ASP A 119 17.39 14.19 12.19
N ALA A 120 16.20 13.62 12.07
CA ALA A 120 15.14 13.67 13.08
C ALA A 120 15.39 12.76 14.29
N GLY A 121 16.50 12.00 14.32
CA GLY A 121 16.90 11.14 15.43
C GLY A 121 16.16 9.80 15.50
N ILE A 122 15.56 9.34 14.39
CA ILE A 122 14.95 7.99 14.35
C ILE A 122 16.06 6.93 14.41
N SER A 123 15.84 5.89 15.22
CA SER A 123 16.80 4.83 15.43
C SER A 123 17.18 4.12 14.13
N THR A 124 18.49 3.95 13.90
CA THR A 124 19.03 3.40 12.64
C THR A 124 18.68 1.95 12.40
N ASP A 125 18.31 1.18 13.44
CA ASP A 125 17.81 -0.18 13.32
C ASP A 125 16.42 -0.26 12.69
N LYS A 126 15.71 0.86 12.61
CA LYS A 126 14.39 1.00 11.96
C LYS A 126 14.47 1.63 10.57
N LEU A 127 15.65 2.01 10.11
CA LEU A 127 15.84 2.74 8.86
C LEU A 127 16.73 1.95 7.89
N VAL A 128 16.16 1.50 6.80
CA VAL A 128 16.84 0.73 5.75
C VAL A 128 16.77 1.51 4.42
N PRO A 129 17.86 1.58 3.64
CA PRO A 129 17.77 2.11 2.28
C PRO A 129 16.84 1.24 1.42
N ALA A 130 15.88 1.85 0.75
CA ALA A 130 15.00 1.15 -0.17
C ALA A 130 15.74 0.73 -1.44
N THR A 131 15.33 -0.40 -1.98
CA THR A 131 15.69 -0.88 -3.32
C THR A 131 14.50 -0.75 -4.26
N GLU A 132 14.68 -0.96 -5.56
CA GLU A 132 13.58 -0.92 -6.53
C GLU A 132 12.50 -1.98 -6.25
N ALA A 133 12.88 -3.10 -5.66
CA ALA A 133 11.95 -4.16 -5.28
C ALA A 133 10.97 -3.72 -4.17
N ASP A 134 11.43 -2.86 -3.27
CA ASP A 134 10.62 -2.40 -2.14
C ASP A 134 9.38 -1.61 -2.56
N TRP A 135 9.40 -0.99 -3.74
CA TRP A 135 8.24 -0.26 -4.25
C TRP A 135 7.09 -1.17 -4.72
N ARG A 136 7.35 -2.48 -4.89
CA ARG A 136 6.35 -3.47 -5.33
C ARG A 136 6.01 -4.50 -4.27
N GLU A 137 6.66 -4.45 -3.12
CA GLU A 137 6.55 -5.52 -2.13
C GLU A 137 5.31 -5.36 -1.25
N GLU A 138 4.56 -6.44 -1.09
CA GLU A 138 3.57 -6.60 -0.03
C GLU A 138 4.27 -7.32 1.13
N TYR A 139 4.66 -6.57 2.16
CA TYR A 139 5.45 -7.11 3.28
C TYR A 139 4.64 -8.01 4.23
N LEU A 140 3.36 -7.71 4.45
CA LEU A 140 2.50 -8.37 5.44
C LEU A 140 3.14 -8.41 6.85
N ALA A 141 3.98 -7.45 7.15
CA ALA A 141 4.86 -7.37 8.30
C ALA A 141 4.96 -5.91 8.79
N PRO A 142 5.57 -5.65 9.97
CA PRO A 142 5.85 -4.29 10.43
C PRO A 142 7.00 -3.65 9.61
N ILE A 143 6.79 -3.53 8.30
CA ILE A 143 7.71 -2.92 7.34
C ILE A 143 6.89 -2.02 6.41
N ILE A 144 7.40 -0.83 6.07
CA ILE A 144 6.78 0.09 5.12
C ILE A 144 7.85 0.74 4.24
N ALA A 145 7.57 0.84 2.94
CA ALA A 145 8.39 1.64 2.03
C ALA A 145 8.03 3.13 2.18
N VAL A 146 9.04 4.02 2.14
CA VAL A 146 8.84 5.46 2.31
C VAL A 146 9.57 6.21 1.20
N LYS A 147 8.83 7.00 0.41
CA LYS A 147 9.38 7.79 -0.68
C LYS A 147 8.91 9.23 -0.63
N LEU A 148 9.82 10.18 -0.87
CA LEU A 148 9.46 11.57 -1.16
C LEU A 148 9.16 11.71 -2.64
N VAL A 149 8.09 12.45 -2.94
CA VAL A 149 7.64 12.75 -4.31
C VAL A 149 7.52 14.26 -4.50
N ASP A 150 7.70 14.74 -5.71
CA ASP A 150 7.69 16.19 -5.99
C ASP A 150 6.27 16.80 -5.96
N GLY A 151 5.24 15.96 -5.84
CA GLY A 151 3.84 16.37 -5.70
C GLY A 151 2.87 15.32 -6.24
N LEU A 152 1.62 15.75 -6.48
CA LEU A 152 0.52 14.89 -6.86
C LEU A 152 0.80 14.09 -8.15
N ASP A 153 1.41 14.71 -9.16
CA ASP A 153 1.67 14.06 -10.45
C ASP A 153 2.63 12.88 -10.31
N GLU A 154 3.73 13.06 -9.55
CA GLU A 154 4.67 11.97 -9.29
C GLU A 154 4.04 10.90 -8.39
N ALA A 155 3.22 11.29 -7.41
CA ALA A 155 2.51 10.34 -6.55
C ALA A 155 1.59 9.43 -7.38
N ILE A 156 0.76 10.00 -8.24
CA ILE A 156 -0.13 9.24 -9.14
C ILE A 156 0.67 8.33 -10.07
N ALA A 157 1.73 8.85 -10.69
CA ALA A 157 2.59 8.07 -11.59
C ALA A 157 3.26 6.89 -10.86
N HIS A 158 3.74 7.13 -9.63
CA HIS A 158 4.34 6.08 -8.79
C HIS A 158 3.31 5.00 -8.43
N ILE A 159 2.15 5.39 -7.93
CA ILE A 159 1.08 4.47 -7.56
C ILE A 159 0.67 3.62 -8.77
N ASN A 160 0.36 4.24 -9.91
CA ASN A 160 -0.05 3.50 -11.12
C ASN A 160 1.04 2.58 -11.68
N THR A 161 2.32 2.82 -11.32
CA THR A 161 3.44 1.98 -11.74
C THR A 161 3.70 0.81 -10.81
N PHE A 162 3.56 1.01 -9.51
CA PHE A 162 4.05 0.09 -8.48
C PHE A 162 2.95 -0.58 -7.66
N SER A 163 1.76 0.02 -7.55
CA SER A 163 0.64 -0.54 -6.82
C SER A 163 0.14 -1.86 -7.42
N SER A 164 -0.45 -2.66 -6.57
CA SER A 164 -1.22 -3.85 -6.97
C SER A 164 -2.65 -3.52 -7.45
N GLY A 165 -3.08 -2.24 -7.40
CA GLY A 165 -4.42 -1.80 -7.75
C GLY A 165 -5.49 -2.18 -6.72
N HIS A 166 -5.12 -2.32 -5.44
CA HIS A 166 -6.07 -2.73 -4.39
C HIS A 166 -6.69 -1.53 -3.66
N THR A 167 -5.89 -0.80 -2.89
CA THR A 167 -6.40 0.30 -2.03
C THR A 167 -5.37 1.41 -1.93
N GLU A 168 -5.78 2.62 -2.31
CA GLU A 168 -4.93 3.80 -2.30
C GLU A 168 -5.61 4.94 -1.57
N ALA A 169 -4.85 5.74 -0.86
CA ALA A 169 -5.39 6.90 -0.14
C ALA A 169 -4.54 8.15 -0.35
N ILE A 170 -5.21 9.30 -0.41
CA ILE A 170 -4.59 10.62 -0.33
C ILE A 170 -5.05 11.33 0.94
N VAL A 171 -4.13 11.97 1.64
CA VAL A 171 -4.43 12.90 2.74
C VAL A 171 -4.25 14.31 2.22
N THR A 172 -5.35 15.06 2.05
CA THR A 172 -5.36 16.43 1.51
C THR A 172 -6.63 17.18 1.89
N GLU A 173 -6.53 18.50 2.03
CA GLU A 173 -7.68 19.40 2.12
C GLU A 173 -7.94 20.11 0.77
N ASN A 174 -7.09 19.91 -0.25
CA ASN A 174 -7.30 20.44 -1.57
C ASN A 174 -8.31 19.59 -2.35
N TYR A 175 -9.50 20.13 -2.56
CA TYR A 175 -10.56 19.45 -3.31
C TYR A 175 -10.16 19.05 -4.72
N SER A 176 -9.38 19.90 -5.41
CA SER A 176 -8.93 19.61 -6.78
C SER A 176 -7.95 18.45 -6.82
N HIS A 177 -7.01 18.39 -5.86
CA HIS A 177 -6.07 17.27 -5.71
C HIS A 177 -6.81 15.98 -5.37
N ALA A 178 -7.75 16.03 -4.43
CA ALA A 178 -8.58 14.88 -4.08
C ALA A 178 -9.33 14.33 -5.30
N MET A 179 -9.99 15.19 -6.06
CA MET A 179 -10.76 14.78 -7.25
C MET A 179 -9.88 14.27 -8.39
N ARG A 180 -8.66 14.79 -8.56
CA ARG A 180 -7.70 14.26 -9.52
C ARG A 180 -7.22 12.88 -9.09
N PHE A 181 -6.82 12.72 -7.82
CA PHE A 181 -6.38 11.45 -7.27
C PHE A 181 -7.44 10.35 -7.46
N LEU A 182 -8.71 10.64 -7.12
CA LEU A 182 -9.84 9.71 -7.30
C LEU A 182 -10.07 9.28 -8.76
N ARG A 183 -9.73 10.12 -9.74
CA ARG A 183 -9.96 9.83 -11.16
C ARG A 183 -8.75 9.22 -11.87
N GLU A 184 -7.54 9.55 -11.41
CA GLU A 184 -6.31 9.24 -12.14
C GLU A 184 -5.55 8.05 -11.55
N VAL A 185 -5.85 7.66 -10.30
CA VAL A 185 -5.31 6.45 -9.68
C VAL A 185 -6.13 5.24 -10.10
N ASP A 186 -5.48 4.27 -10.74
CA ASP A 186 -6.10 3.02 -11.21
C ASP A 186 -6.06 1.95 -10.12
N SER A 187 -7.08 1.97 -9.26
CA SER A 187 -7.19 1.03 -8.14
C SER A 187 -8.64 0.71 -7.81
N SER A 188 -8.86 -0.45 -7.19
CA SER A 188 -10.21 -0.92 -6.82
C SER A 188 -10.87 -0.06 -5.76
N SER A 189 -10.07 0.52 -4.86
CA SER A 189 -10.53 1.43 -3.80
C SER A 189 -9.60 2.62 -3.73
N VAL A 190 -10.14 3.81 -3.96
CA VAL A 190 -9.40 5.06 -3.86
C VAL A 190 -10.10 5.98 -2.86
N MET A 191 -9.37 6.43 -1.85
CA MET A 191 -9.93 7.12 -0.69
C MET A 191 -9.29 8.49 -0.46
N VAL A 192 -10.03 9.38 0.20
CA VAL A 192 -9.57 10.70 0.63
C VAL A 192 -9.74 10.80 2.14
N ASN A 193 -8.66 11.16 2.85
CA ASN A 193 -8.66 11.38 4.30
C ASN A 193 -9.16 10.18 5.12
N ALA A 194 -8.81 8.95 4.69
CA ALA A 194 -9.21 7.69 5.35
C ALA A 194 -8.09 6.65 5.30
#